data_f50425fb05346f973266064bd7d9a313
#
_entry.id   f50425fb05346f973266064bd7d9a313
#
_cell.length_a   1.000
_cell.length_b   1.000
_cell.length_c   1.000
_cell.angle_alpha   90.00
_cell.angle_beta   90.00
_cell.angle_gamma   90.00
#
_symmetry.space_group_name_H-M   'P 1'
#
loop_
_entity.id
_entity.type
_entity.pdbx_description
1 polymer ?
#
loop_
_entity_poly.entity_id
_entity_poly.type
_entity_poly.pdbx_seq_one_letter_code
_entity_poly.pdbx_strand_id
1 'polypeptide(L)'
;MNNKTENFIQLKQSIENVNSYTDGIIENLERIIKMVTIYTDEETNEEENKYFSREQLNGLIEMRKSYSKNVAIMKMLKAKTYAVLENECNHHFITDYIDIHPDKTIRICYCEMCEMKYKEQNSQEP
;
A
#
# COMPACT_ATOMS: atom_id res chain seq x y z
N MET A 1 20.22 -12.82 15.57
CA MET A 1 19.49 -11.57 15.32
C MET A 1 18.93 -11.06 16.64
N ASN A 2 19.03 -9.78 16.93
CA ASN A 2 18.48 -9.27 18.18
C ASN A 2 16.97 -9.09 18.10
N ASN A 3 16.32 -9.00 19.25
CA ASN A 3 14.87 -8.89 19.33
C ASN A 3 14.33 -7.64 18.65
N LYS A 4 15.08 -6.56 18.69
CA LYS A 4 14.71 -5.31 18.05
C LYS A 4 14.59 -5.48 16.54
N THR A 5 15.57 -6.11 15.92
CA THR A 5 15.56 -6.36 14.48
C THR A 5 14.38 -7.25 14.08
N GLU A 6 14.15 -8.33 14.84
CA GLU A 6 13.02 -9.21 14.57
C GLU A 6 11.70 -8.48 14.68
N ASN A 7 11.54 -7.63 15.68
CA ASN A 7 10.33 -6.85 15.85
C ASN A 7 10.11 -5.91 14.68
N PHE A 8 11.16 -5.28 14.18
CA PHE A 8 11.02 -4.39 13.02
C PHE A 8 10.75 -5.14 11.73
N ILE A 9 11.25 -6.35 11.58
CA ILE A 9 10.89 -7.21 10.44
C ILE A 9 9.41 -7.55 10.47
N GLN A 10 8.89 -7.94 11.62
CA GLN A 10 7.47 -8.22 11.79
C GLN A 10 6.62 -6.98 11.55
N LEU A 11 7.08 -5.83 12.05
CA LEU A 11 6.39 -4.56 11.84
C LEU A 11 6.33 -4.23 10.35
N LYS A 12 7.45 -4.39 9.64
CA LYS A 12 7.50 -4.17 8.19
C LYS A 12 6.44 -5.01 7.47
N GLN A 13 6.39 -6.31 7.79
CA GLN A 13 5.43 -7.21 7.17
C GLN A 13 3.98 -6.80 7.46
N SER A 14 3.71 -6.42 8.70
CA SER A 14 2.38 -5.98 9.09
C SER A 14 1.97 -4.69 8.37
N ILE A 15 2.90 -3.75 8.24
CA ILE A 15 2.66 -2.50 7.53
C ILE A 15 2.35 -2.78 6.06
N GLU A 16 3.13 -3.65 5.44
CA GLU A 16 2.92 -3.99 4.03
C GLU A 16 1.57 -4.65 3.81
N ASN A 17 1.15 -5.51 4.73
CA ASN A 17 -0.16 -6.13 4.66
C ASN A 17 -1.29 -5.09 4.77
N VAL A 18 -1.18 -4.17 5.73
CA VAL A 18 -2.17 -3.12 5.90
C VAL A 18 -2.22 -2.21 4.67
N ASN A 19 -1.07 -1.84 4.12
CA ASN A 19 -1.00 -1.00 2.93
C ASN A 19 -1.71 -1.65 1.74
N SER A 20 -1.50 -2.95 1.57
CA SER A 20 -2.15 -3.69 0.50
C SER A 20 -3.68 -3.68 0.65
N TYR A 21 -4.18 -3.91 1.86
CA TYR A 21 -5.60 -3.84 2.15
C TYR A 21 -6.16 -2.44 1.95
N THR A 22 -5.46 -1.43 2.44
CA THR A 22 -5.93 -0.06 2.41
C THR A 22 -6.02 0.47 0.98
N ASP A 23 -5.05 0.15 0.15
CA ASP A 23 -5.07 0.53 -1.27
C ASP A 23 -6.30 -0.05 -1.97
N GLY A 24 -6.60 -1.32 -1.70
CA GLY A 24 -7.79 -1.97 -2.25
C GLY A 24 -9.09 -1.35 -1.77
N ILE A 25 -9.16 -0.98 -0.49
CA ILE A 25 -10.33 -0.33 0.08
C ILE A 25 -10.57 1.03 -0.58
N ILE A 26 -9.53 1.84 -0.73
CA ILE A 26 -9.65 3.16 -1.34
C ILE A 26 -10.13 3.03 -2.78
N GLU A 27 -9.57 2.11 -3.54
CA GLU A 27 -9.96 1.87 -4.91
C GLU A 27 -11.43 1.47 -5.02
N ASN A 28 -11.87 0.58 -4.15
CA ASN A 28 -13.28 0.17 -4.10
C ASN A 28 -14.18 1.31 -3.66
N LEU A 29 -13.76 2.12 -2.68
CA LEU A 29 -14.52 3.29 -2.25
C LEU A 29 -14.72 4.28 -3.39
N GLU A 30 -13.70 4.50 -4.19
CA GLU A 30 -13.81 5.40 -5.34
C GLU A 30 -14.84 4.89 -6.35
N ARG A 31 -14.87 3.59 -6.61
CA ARG A 31 -15.88 2.99 -7.47
C ARG A 31 -17.28 3.12 -6.88
N ILE A 32 -17.41 2.86 -5.59
CA ILE A 32 -18.70 2.98 -4.90
C ILE A 32 -19.20 4.42 -4.93
N ILE A 33 -18.33 5.38 -4.63
CA ILE A 33 -18.70 6.80 -4.65
C ILE A 33 -19.16 7.22 -6.04
N LYS A 34 -18.46 6.78 -7.05
CA LYS A 34 -18.83 7.08 -8.44
C LYS A 34 -20.23 6.58 -8.76
N MET A 35 -20.55 5.35 -8.39
CA MET A 35 -21.86 4.77 -8.65
C MET A 35 -22.95 5.42 -7.80
N VAL A 36 -22.67 5.64 -6.51
CA VAL A 36 -23.63 6.27 -5.61
C VAL A 36 -23.93 7.70 -6.07
N THR A 37 -22.92 8.42 -6.56
CA THR A 37 -23.09 9.78 -7.06
C THR A 37 -24.11 9.81 -8.21
N ILE A 38 -24.06 8.85 -9.12
CA ILE A 38 -24.98 8.78 -10.24
C ILE A 38 -26.42 8.67 -9.75
N TYR A 39 -26.65 7.93 -8.67
CA TYR A 39 -28.00 7.66 -8.17
C TYR A 39 -28.38 8.56 -6.98
N THR A 40 -27.65 9.66 -6.79
CA THR A 40 -27.91 10.65 -5.75
C THR A 40 -28.17 12.02 -6.38
N ASP A 41 -28.76 12.06 -7.55
CA ASP A 41 -28.98 13.31 -8.25
C ASP A 41 -30.12 14.11 -7.61
N GLU A 42 -29.80 15.23 -7.01
CA GLU A 42 -30.77 16.09 -6.35
C GLU A 42 -31.42 17.09 -7.30
N GLU A 43 -30.84 17.30 -8.47
CA GLU A 43 -31.33 18.32 -9.39
C GLU A 43 -32.58 17.93 -10.14
N THR A 44 -32.78 16.65 -10.35
CA THR A 44 -33.92 16.18 -11.14
C THR A 44 -35.22 16.08 -10.37
N ASN A 45 -35.18 16.05 -9.05
CA ASN A 45 -36.36 15.84 -8.20
C ASN A 45 -37.20 14.63 -8.57
N GLU A 46 -36.70 13.77 -9.40
CA GLU A 46 -37.40 12.54 -9.76
C GLU A 46 -37.03 11.47 -8.73
N GLU A 47 -38.00 11.10 -7.91
CA GLU A 47 -37.78 10.08 -6.88
C GLU A 47 -37.31 8.76 -7.47
N GLU A 48 -37.65 8.50 -8.74
CA GLU A 48 -37.27 7.29 -9.43
C GLU A 48 -35.78 7.13 -9.65
N ASN A 49 -35.01 8.25 -9.62
CA ASN A 49 -33.58 8.23 -9.84
C ASN A 49 -32.77 8.46 -8.56
N LYS A 50 -33.47 8.51 -7.42
CA LYS A 50 -32.87 8.86 -6.15
C LYS A 50 -32.82 7.66 -5.22
N TYR A 51 -31.86 6.78 -5.45
CA TYR A 51 -31.74 5.58 -4.63
C TYR A 51 -30.95 5.85 -3.33
N PHE A 52 -30.08 6.83 -3.35
CA PHE A 52 -29.21 7.13 -2.20
C PHE A 52 -29.42 8.56 -1.74
N SER A 53 -29.26 8.79 -0.44
CA SER A 53 -29.38 10.12 0.13
C SER A 53 -28.04 10.88 0.03
N ARG A 54 -28.14 12.19 0.08
CA ARG A 54 -26.96 13.04 0.12
C ARG A 54 -26.09 12.72 1.34
N GLU A 55 -26.73 12.40 2.46
CA GLU A 55 -26.04 12.01 3.67
C GLU A 55 -25.20 10.76 3.47
N GLN A 56 -25.75 9.76 2.78
CA GLN A 56 -25.01 8.54 2.47
C GLN A 56 -23.81 8.81 1.60
N LEU A 57 -23.96 9.63 0.58
CA LEU A 57 -22.85 10.01 -0.29
C LEU A 57 -21.78 10.76 0.49
N ASN A 58 -22.17 11.71 1.31
CA ASN A 58 -21.22 12.47 2.13
C ASN A 58 -20.47 11.56 3.09
N GLY A 59 -21.15 10.57 3.66
CA GLY A 59 -20.52 9.58 4.52
C GLY A 59 -19.42 8.80 3.81
N LEU A 60 -19.67 8.40 2.57
CA LEU A 60 -18.68 7.70 1.76
C LEU A 60 -17.49 8.58 1.43
N ILE A 61 -17.73 9.85 1.13
CA ILE A 61 -16.66 10.81 0.85
C ILE A 61 -15.77 11.00 2.09
N GLU A 62 -16.38 11.13 3.25
CA GLU A 62 -15.64 11.26 4.51
C GLU A 62 -14.84 9.98 4.81
N MET A 63 -15.42 8.84 4.54
CA MET A 63 -14.72 7.56 4.71
C MET A 63 -13.47 7.50 3.82
N ARG A 64 -13.60 7.90 2.57
CA ARG A 64 -12.45 7.94 1.65
C ARG A 64 -11.35 8.86 2.15
N LYS A 65 -11.72 10.04 2.64
CA LYS A 65 -10.75 10.99 3.22
C LYS A 65 -10.01 10.38 4.39
N SER A 66 -10.73 9.68 5.25
CA SER A 66 -10.17 9.04 6.43
C SER A 66 -9.16 7.96 6.04
N TYR A 67 -9.50 7.11 5.08
CA TYR A 67 -8.58 6.08 4.61
C TYR A 67 -7.35 6.67 3.92
N SER A 68 -7.52 7.74 3.15
CA SER A 68 -6.38 8.41 2.51
C SER A 68 -5.40 8.97 3.55
N LYS A 69 -5.93 9.52 4.62
CA LYS A 69 -5.13 10.03 5.74
C LYS A 69 -4.36 8.89 6.41
N ASN A 70 -5.03 7.76 6.62
CA ASN A 70 -4.41 6.59 7.23
C ASN A 70 -3.29 6.02 6.36
N VAL A 71 -3.47 6.02 5.06
CA VAL A 71 -2.42 5.59 4.12
C VAL A 71 -1.18 6.47 4.27
N ALA A 72 -1.35 7.78 4.39
CA ALA A 72 -0.22 8.69 4.55
C ALA A 72 0.57 8.37 5.83
N ILE A 73 -0.13 8.11 6.94
CA ILE A 73 0.49 7.73 8.20
C ILE A 73 1.26 6.41 8.03
N MET A 74 0.65 5.43 7.39
CA MET A 74 1.29 4.13 7.18
C MET A 74 2.53 4.24 6.28
N LYS A 75 2.51 5.12 5.29
CA LYS A 75 3.69 5.36 4.45
C LYS A 75 4.84 5.95 5.25
N MET A 76 4.54 6.85 6.18
CA MET A 76 5.55 7.40 7.06
C MET A 76 6.16 6.34 7.96
N LEU A 77 5.32 5.47 8.53
CA LEU A 77 5.78 4.36 9.36
C LEU A 77 6.61 3.37 8.55
N LYS A 78 6.21 3.10 7.33
CA LYS A 78 6.95 2.21 6.44
C LYS A 78 8.36 2.76 6.17
N ALA A 79 8.45 4.04 5.83
CA ALA A 79 9.74 4.68 5.56
C ALA A 79 10.64 4.62 6.80
N LYS A 80 10.10 4.89 7.96
CA LYS A 80 10.84 4.84 9.21
C LYS A 80 11.32 3.42 9.52
N THR A 81 10.43 2.45 9.36
CA THR A 81 10.74 1.05 9.61
C THR A 81 11.86 0.55 8.68
N TYR A 82 11.77 0.91 7.40
CA TYR A 82 12.80 0.55 6.44
C TYR A 82 14.15 1.18 6.80
N ALA A 83 14.14 2.45 7.24
CA ALA A 83 15.37 3.12 7.65
C ALA A 83 16.02 2.41 8.84
N VAL A 84 15.22 1.98 9.81
CA VAL A 84 15.74 1.23 10.96
C VAL A 84 16.34 -0.10 10.50
N LEU A 85 15.65 -0.83 9.66
CA LEU A 85 16.14 -2.12 9.16
C LEU A 85 17.39 -1.98 8.31
N GLU A 86 17.48 -0.92 7.52
CA GLU A 86 18.67 -0.66 6.73
C GLU A 86 19.90 -0.54 7.60
N ASN A 87 19.75 0.07 8.78
CA ASN A 87 20.88 0.30 9.69
C ASN A 87 21.09 -0.81 10.71
N GLU A 88 20.04 -1.50 11.12
CA GLU A 88 20.10 -2.44 12.25
C GLU A 88 20.14 -3.90 11.84
N CYS A 89 19.72 -4.24 10.67
CA CYS A 89 19.72 -5.63 10.22
C CYS A 89 21.13 -6.06 9.80
N ASN A 90 21.54 -7.24 10.26
CA ASN A 90 22.79 -7.85 9.80
C ASN A 90 22.48 -8.54 8.47
N HIS A 91 22.49 -7.76 7.41
CA HIS A 91 22.04 -8.23 6.11
C HIS A 91 22.80 -9.44 5.62
N HIS A 92 22.05 -10.39 5.11
CA HIS A 92 22.59 -11.53 4.40
C HIS A 92 21.91 -11.54 3.03
N PHE A 93 22.56 -10.97 2.04
CA PHE A 93 21.98 -10.81 0.71
C PHE A 93 22.09 -12.08 -0.08
N ILE A 94 20.98 -12.47 -0.69
CA ILE A 94 20.93 -13.61 -1.60
C ILE A 94 20.45 -13.13 -2.96
N THR A 95 20.77 -13.89 -3.97
CA THR A 95 20.35 -13.62 -5.33
C THR A 95 19.31 -14.65 -5.74
N ASP A 96 18.24 -14.17 -6.33
CA ASP A 96 17.19 -15.02 -6.83
C ASP A 96 16.79 -14.58 -8.23
N TYR A 97 16.08 -15.45 -8.93
CA TYR A 97 15.64 -15.18 -10.30
C TYR A 97 14.14 -15.32 -10.36
N ILE A 98 13.48 -14.28 -10.89
CA ILE A 98 12.04 -14.26 -11.02
C ILE A 98 11.67 -14.26 -12.48
N ASP A 99 10.77 -15.18 -12.85
CA ASP A 99 10.23 -15.23 -14.20
C ASP A 99 9.09 -14.22 -14.29
N ILE A 100 9.30 -13.16 -15.05
CA ILE A 100 8.26 -12.15 -15.28
C ILE A 100 7.52 -12.40 -16.58
N HIS A 101 8.05 -13.30 -17.39
CA HIS A 101 7.54 -13.62 -18.71
C HIS A 101 7.98 -15.02 -19.03
N PRO A 102 7.29 -15.77 -19.87
CA PRO A 102 7.81 -17.08 -20.26
C PRO A 102 9.23 -17.06 -20.78
N ASP A 103 9.61 -15.94 -21.43
CA ASP A 103 10.93 -15.81 -22.04
C ASP A 103 11.84 -14.85 -21.32
N LYS A 104 11.43 -14.36 -20.15
CA LYS A 104 12.21 -13.32 -19.47
C LYS A 104 12.31 -13.57 -17.99
N THR A 105 13.53 -13.62 -17.50
CA THR A 105 13.86 -13.78 -16.10
C THR A 105 14.65 -12.58 -15.64
N ILE A 106 14.33 -12.02 -14.48
CA ILE A 106 15.13 -10.97 -13.89
C ILE A 106 15.84 -11.49 -12.65
N ARG A 107 17.01 -10.96 -12.43
CA ARG A 107 17.81 -11.25 -11.25
C ARG A 107 17.49 -10.21 -10.18
N ILE A 108 17.21 -10.68 -8.97
CA ILE A 108 17.01 -9.81 -7.83
C ILE A 108 17.99 -10.19 -6.74
N CYS A 109 18.40 -9.20 -5.97
CA CYS A 109 19.26 -9.40 -4.82
C CYS A 109 18.61 -8.74 -3.62
N TYR A 110 18.41 -9.49 -2.55
CA TYR A 110 17.72 -8.98 -1.38
C TYR A 110 18.24 -9.68 -0.12
N CYS A 111 18.00 -9.07 1.03
CA CYS A 111 18.34 -9.67 2.31
C CYS A 111 17.33 -10.74 2.66
N GLU A 112 17.78 -11.97 2.92
CA GLU A 112 16.89 -13.06 3.29
C GLU A 112 16.24 -12.86 4.67
N MET A 113 16.77 -11.97 5.49
CA MET A 113 16.26 -11.69 6.84
C MET A 113 15.15 -10.66 6.82
N CYS A 114 15.41 -9.48 6.25
CA CYS A 114 14.46 -8.37 6.25
C CYS A 114 13.82 -8.11 4.90
N GLU A 115 14.23 -8.83 3.88
CA GLU A 115 13.71 -8.74 2.52
C GLU A 115 13.97 -7.42 1.81
N MET A 116 14.83 -6.56 2.37
CA MET A 116 15.17 -5.32 1.70
C MET A 116 16.07 -5.59 0.51
N LYS A 117 15.84 -4.83 -0.55
CA LYS A 117 16.62 -4.97 -1.77
C LYS A 117 18.03 -4.46 -1.57
N TYR A 118 18.97 -5.15 -2.19
CA TYR A 118 20.34 -4.71 -2.22
C TYR A 118 20.44 -3.42 -3.02
N LYS A 119 21.09 -2.41 -2.43
CA LYS A 119 21.33 -1.14 -3.11
C LYS A 119 22.79 -1.08 -3.51
N GLU A 120 23.04 -1.10 -4.80
CA GLU A 120 24.37 -0.89 -5.31
C GLU A 120 24.68 0.60 -5.24
N GLN A 121 25.77 0.94 -4.59
CA GLN A 121 26.17 2.33 -4.47
C GLN A 121 26.59 2.94 -5.79
N ASN A 122 27.04 2.11 -6.69
CA ASN A 122 27.41 2.54 -8.03
C ASN A 122 26.43 1.97 -9.03
N SER A 123 25.19 2.40 -8.92
CA SER A 123 24.15 1.92 -9.80
C SER A 123 24.26 2.54 -11.18
N GLN A 124 25.44 2.91 -11.59
CA GLN A 124 25.66 3.37 -12.94
C GLN A 124 25.70 2.18 -13.84
N GLU A 125 24.55 1.73 -14.19
CA GLU A 125 24.45 0.69 -15.16
C GLU A 125 24.93 1.18 -16.50
N PRO A 126 25.79 0.45 -17.16
CA PRO A 126 26.14 0.79 -18.51
C PRO A 126 24.94 0.67 -19.46
#